data_c0c2ec1b0c6e02a6570d17fb508eb320
#
_entry.id   c0c2ec1b0c6e02a6570d17fb508eb320
#
_cell.length_a   1.000
_cell.length_b   1.000
_cell.length_c   1.000
_cell.angle_alpha   90.00
_cell.angle_beta   90.00
_cell.angle_gamma   90.00
#
_symmetry.space_group_name_H-M   'P 1'
#
loop_
_entity.id
_entity.type
_entity.pdbx_description
1 polymer ?
#
loop_
_entity_poly.entity_id
_entity_poly.type
_entity_poly.pdbx_seq_one_letter_code
_entity_poly.pdbx_strand_id
1 'polypeptide(L)'
;MPNSLESFPKTDPFTAALALQEEHARAYSELAERIRSDSPEAASFLLILRQRQQSELRKLMCVFGFSSSKGASPAPDPSSGVAGKEQKNSKGFIERSTLDIELKRKIFVLQIVQPGLAGLMDGSVSTLAPVFAAAFATHNSRTAFLVGMAASLGAGISMGFAEALSDDGVLSGRGRPWMRGGVCGLMTTLGGIGHTLPFLLPDFFLALWVAVAVVALELGAIAWIRKRYMDTPLLQAIFQVVLGGVLVFIAGILIGNL
;
A
#
# COMPACT_ATOMS: atom_id res chain seq x y z
N MET A 1 -40.91 18.04 29.95
CA MET A 1 -39.90 17.97 28.87
C MET A 1 -39.24 19.33 28.76
N PRO A 2 -37.99 19.54 29.18
CA PRO A 2 -37.30 20.81 28.97
C PRO A 2 -36.47 20.73 27.68
N ASN A 3 -36.75 21.69 26.81
CA ASN A 3 -35.95 22.08 25.64
C ASN A 3 -34.57 22.55 26.10
N SER A 4 -33.52 21.76 25.85
CA SER A 4 -32.15 22.16 26.05
C SER A 4 -31.33 22.09 24.73
N LEU A 5 -31.91 22.74 23.70
CA LEU A 5 -31.20 23.10 22.47
C LEU A 5 -30.87 24.59 22.47
N GLU A 6 -30.40 25.12 23.61
CA GLU A 6 -30.01 26.53 23.70
C GLU A 6 -28.49 26.68 23.63
N SER A 7 -28.12 27.45 22.60
CA SER A 7 -26.86 28.20 22.42
C SER A 7 -25.58 27.41 22.30
N PHE A 8 -25.34 26.81 21.13
CA PHE A 8 -23.96 26.78 20.63
C PHE A 8 -23.56 28.22 20.28
N PRO A 9 -22.42 28.72 20.83
CA PRO A 9 -21.92 30.02 20.41
C PRO A 9 -21.68 29.98 18.90
N LYS A 10 -21.91 31.12 18.22
CA LYS A 10 -21.59 31.35 16.79
C LYS A 10 -20.06 31.30 16.56
N THR A 11 -19.42 30.22 16.96
CA THR A 11 -18.04 29.89 16.61
C THR A 11 -18.06 29.21 15.26
N ASP A 12 -17.18 29.67 14.39
CA ASP A 12 -16.92 29.05 13.11
C ASP A 12 -16.81 27.51 13.31
N PRO A 13 -17.55 26.70 12.51
CA PRO A 13 -17.57 25.22 12.65
C PRO A 13 -16.16 24.60 12.72
N PHE A 14 -15.19 25.23 12.08
CA PHE A 14 -13.79 24.81 12.11
C PHE A 14 -13.15 25.04 13.49
N THR A 15 -13.42 26.19 14.13
CA THR A 15 -12.90 26.50 15.48
C THR A 15 -13.52 25.57 16.53
N ALA A 16 -14.80 25.21 16.37
CA ALA A 16 -15.46 24.25 17.25
C ALA A 16 -14.86 22.83 17.08
N ALA A 17 -14.57 22.41 15.83
CA ALA A 17 -13.92 21.14 15.57
C ALA A 17 -12.50 21.07 16.14
N LEU A 18 -11.73 22.16 16.07
CA LEU A 18 -10.41 22.29 16.68
C LEU A 18 -10.46 22.14 18.20
N ALA A 19 -11.39 22.83 18.86
CA ALA A 19 -11.56 22.75 20.31
C ALA A 19 -11.92 21.32 20.76
N LEU A 20 -12.82 20.65 20.04
CA LEU A 20 -13.21 19.27 20.30
C LEU A 20 -12.03 18.30 20.16
N GLN A 21 -11.19 18.51 19.15
CA GLN A 21 -9.99 17.68 18.93
C GLN A 21 -8.92 17.88 20.02
N GLU A 22 -8.75 19.09 20.52
CA GLU A 22 -7.87 19.38 21.66
C GLU A 22 -8.37 18.71 22.95
N GLU A 23 -9.69 18.73 23.16
CA GLU A 23 -10.33 18.06 24.29
C GLU A 23 -10.12 16.54 24.25
N HIS A 24 -10.31 15.92 23.10
CA HIS A 24 -10.03 14.50 22.91
C HIS A 24 -8.56 14.15 23.17
N ALA A 25 -7.63 14.98 22.70
CA ALA A 25 -6.19 14.77 22.94
C ALA A 25 -5.83 14.85 24.44
N ARG A 26 -6.50 15.72 25.21
CA ARG A 26 -6.35 15.77 26.68
C ARG A 26 -6.92 14.53 27.34
N ALA A 27 -8.13 14.10 26.95
CA ALA A 27 -8.79 12.92 27.48
C ALA A 27 -7.93 11.65 27.30
N TYR A 28 -7.29 11.47 26.12
CA TYR A 28 -6.37 10.34 25.91
C TYR A 28 -5.15 10.40 26.84
N SER A 29 -4.63 11.59 27.14
CA SER A 29 -3.49 11.74 28.05
C SER A 29 -3.86 11.39 29.47
N GLU A 30 -5.00 11.90 29.95
CA GLU A 30 -5.50 11.63 31.31
C GLU A 30 -5.83 10.15 31.50
N LEU A 31 -6.45 9.54 30.51
CA LEU A 31 -6.75 8.11 30.56
C LEU A 31 -5.48 7.26 30.56
N ALA A 32 -4.49 7.60 29.72
CA ALA A 32 -3.21 6.92 29.68
C ALA A 32 -2.45 6.99 31.03
N GLU A 33 -2.49 8.14 31.72
CA GLU A 33 -1.89 8.26 33.06
C GLU A 33 -2.62 7.42 34.10
N ARG A 34 -3.96 7.37 34.05
CA ARG A 34 -4.76 6.59 35.01
C ARG A 34 -4.53 5.08 34.90
N ILE A 35 -4.35 4.56 33.67
CA ILE A 35 -4.20 3.11 33.47
C ILE A 35 -2.73 2.67 33.38
N ARG A 36 -1.78 3.58 33.52
CA ARG A 36 -0.33 3.31 33.35
C ARG A 36 0.19 2.26 34.32
N SER A 37 -0.33 2.26 35.56
CA SER A 37 0.02 1.28 36.59
C SER A 37 -0.55 -0.11 36.33
N ASP A 38 -1.76 -0.17 35.74
CA ASP A 38 -2.52 -1.41 35.58
C ASP A 38 -2.25 -2.07 34.22
N SER A 39 -2.02 -1.26 33.18
CA SER A 39 -1.72 -1.75 31.84
C SER A 39 -0.83 -0.75 31.07
N PRO A 40 0.51 -0.90 31.18
CA PRO A 40 1.45 -0.01 30.51
C PRO A 40 1.36 -0.09 28.98
N GLU A 41 0.95 -1.24 28.44
CA GLU A 41 0.73 -1.42 26.98
C GLU A 41 -0.47 -0.61 26.47
N ALA A 42 -1.60 -0.67 27.22
CA ALA A 42 -2.78 0.12 26.87
C ALA A 42 -2.53 1.63 27.01
N ALA A 43 -1.77 2.03 28.03
CA ALA A 43 -1.34 3.44 28.18
C ALA A 43 -0.50 3.91 27.00
N SER A 44 0.47 3.11 26.56
CA SER A 44 1.29 3.43 25.38
C SER A 44 0.47 3.53 24.10
N PHE A 45 -0.52 2.65 23.92
CA PHE A 45 -1.43 2.69 22.77
C PHE A 45 -2.27 3.98 22.75
N LEU A 46 -2.81 4.42 23.87
CA LEU A 46 -3.53 5.70 23.97
C LEU A 46 -2.67 6.91 23.64
N LEU A 47 -1.40 6.91 24.02
CA LEU A 47 -0.45 7.96 23.66
C LEU A 47 -0.14 7.97 22.17
N ILE A 48 -0.05 6.81 21.54
CA ILE A 48 0.10 6.68 20.08
C ILE A 48 -1.14 7.22 19.35
N LEU A 49 -2.34 6.88 19.80
CA LEU A 49 -3.60 7.42 19.24
C LEU A 49 -3.65 8.95 19.35
N ARG A 50 -3.30 9.51 20.50
CA ARG A 50 -3.19 10.95 20.70
C ARG A 50 -2.22 11.59 19.70
N GLN A 51 -1.01 11.02 19.57
CA GLN A 51 0.00 11.54 18.64
C GLN A 51 -0.47 11.50 17.19
N ARG A 52 -1.13 10.41 16.79
CA ARG A 52 -1.71 10.26 15.46
C ARG A 52 -2.77 11.33 15.18
N GLN A 53 -3.68 11.54 16.12
CA GLN A 53 -4.75 12.54 16.00
C GLN A 53 -4.21 13.97 15.90
N GLN A 54 -3.21 14.31 16.70
CA GLN A 54 -2.51 15.61 16.61
C GLN A 54 -1.76 15.81 15.28
N SER A 55 -1.24 14.74 14.69
CA SER A 55 -0.56 14.83 13.39
C SER A 55 -1.54 15.10 12.26
N GLU A 56 -2.71 14.47 12.28
CA GLU A 56 -3.78 14.71 11.29
C GLU A 56 -4.32 16.14 11.40
N LEU A 57 -4.53 16.63 12.61
CA LEU A 57 -4.95 18.01 12.84
C LEU A 57 -3.95 19.03 12.26
N ARG A 58 -2.65 18.83 12.49
CA ARG A 58 -1.59 19.68 11.92
C ARG A 58 -1.60 19.68 10.39
N LYS A 59 -1.86 18.54 9.76
CA LYS A 59 -1.99 18.43 8.30
C LYS A 59 -3.17 19.26 7.79
N LEU A 60 -4.33 19.12 8.45
CA LEU A 60 -5.53 19.91 8.11
C LEU A 60 -5.26 21.42 8.27
N MET A 61 -4.62 21.84 9.35
CA MET A 61 -4.25 23.25 9.56
C MET A 61 -3.32 23.78 8.47
N CYS A 62 -2.35 22.97 8.02
CA CYS A 62 -1.48 23.33 6.89
C CYS A 62 -2.23 23.46 5.58
N VAL A 63 -3.17 22.56 5.30
CA VAL A 63 -3.96 22.55 4.05
C VAL A 63 -4.90 23.76 3.98
N PHE A 64 -5.50 24.14 5.11
CA PHE A 64 -6.43 25.29 5.18
C PHE A 64 -5.75 26.62 5.48
N GLY A 65 -4.41 26.69 5.51
CA GLY A 65 -3.66 27.94 5.66
C GLY A 65 -3.77 28.60 7.05
N PHE A 66 -4.27 27.88 8.06
CA PHE A 66 -4.31 28.36 9.44
C PHE A 66 -2.92 28.24 10.08
N SER A 67 -2.08 29.25 9.86
CA SER A 67 -0.90 29.46 10.69
C SER A 67 -1.37 29.90 12.06
N SER A 68 -1.10 29.09 13.08
CA SER A 68 -1.40 29.44 14.48
C SER A 68 -0.58 30.67 14.90
N SER A 69 -1.16 31.86 14.70
CA SER A 69 -0.70 33.08 15.34
C SER A 69 -1.57 33.35 16.56
N LYS A 70 -1.39 32.58 17.63
CA LYS A 70 -1.78 32.98 18.99
C LYS A 70 -1.01 32.14 20.02
N GLY A 71 0.13 32.61 20.36
CA GLY A 71 0.86 32.34 21.57
C GLY A 71 1.66 33.61 21.84
N ALA A 72 1.07 34.57 22.55
CA ALA A 72 1.77 35.73 23.05
C ALA A 72 2.90 35.23 23.93
N SER A 73 4.12 35.25 23.39
CA SER A 73 5.36 35.14 24.16
C SER A 73 5.75 36.53 24.64
N PRO A 74 6.16 36.74 25.89
CA PRO A 74 6.66 38.02 26.34
C PRO A 74 7.86 38.46 25.51
N ALA A 75 8.01 39.76 25.33
CA ALA A 75 9.04 40.41 24.51
C ALA A 75 10.43 39.83 24.81
N PRO A 76 11.22 39.45 23.80
CA PRO A 76 12.56 38.95 24.02
C PRO A 76 13.52 40.11 24.34
N ASP A 77 14.32 39.91 25.39
CA ASP A 77 15.49 40.71 25.73
C ASP A 77 16.47 40.77 24.54
N PRO A 78 16.91 41.95 24.08
CA PRO A 78 17.69 42.10 22.85
C PRO A 78 19.15 41.65 22.95
N SER A 79 19.58 40.96 23.99
CA SER A 79 20.98 40.60 24.23
C SER A 79 21.36 39.12 24.04
N SER A 80 20.48 38.23 23.66
CA SER A 80 20.81 36.80 23.45
C SER A 80 20.81 36.39 21.98
N GLY A 81 21.97 36.32 21.44
CA GLY A 81 22.56 35.55 20.35
C GLY A 81 21.71 35.07 19.16
N VAL A 82 21.96 35.70 18.01
CA VAL A 82 21.45 35.32 16.66
C VAL A 82 21.80 33.89 16.27
N ALA A 83 22.85 33.29 16.80
CA ALA A 83 23.34 31.94 16.43
C ALA A 83 22.41 30.77 16.87
N GLY A 84 21.63 30.93 17.95
CA GLY A 84 20.76 29.86 18.45
C GLY A 84 19.44 29.71 17.68
N LYS A 85 18.98 30.75 16.99
CA LYS A 85 17.73 30.71 16.19
C LYS A 85 17.89 30.05 14.84
N GLU A 86 19.05 30.24 14.19
CA GLU A 86 19.31 29.59 12.87
C GLU A 86 19.48 28.08 13.00
N GLN A 87 20.14 27.61 14.05
CA GLN A 87 20.37 26.19 14.26
C GLN A 87 19.09 25.41 14.65
N LYS A 88 18.15 26.08 15.36
CA LYS A 88 16.84 25.47 15.69
C LYS A 88 15.89 25.45 14.49
N ASN A 89 16.00 26.43 13.60
CA ASN A 89 15.19 26.53 12.37
C ASN A 89 15.69 25.54 11.30
N SER A 90 17.00 25.34 11.18
CA SER A 90 17.59 24.37 10.25
C SER A 90 17.32 22.92 10.68
N LYS A 91 17.36 22.59 11.97
CA LYS A 91 16.96 21.26 12.49
C LYS A 91 15.49 20.98 12.23
N GLY A 92 14.59 21.93 12.49
CA GLY A 92 13.15 21.76 12.21
C GLY A 92 12.83 21.65 10.71
N PHE A 93 13.61 22.29 9.85
CA PHE A 93 13.47 22.17 8.39
C PHE A 93 13.94 20.79 7.88
N ILE A 94 15.09 20.30 8.35
CA ILE A 94 15.62 18.98 8.02
C ILE A 94 14.68 17.87 8.51
N GLU A 95 14.17 17.98 9.73
CA GLU A 95 13.22 17.00 10.31
C GLU A 95 11.90 16.95 9.53
N ARG A 96 11.38 18.08 9.08
CA ARG A 96 10.19 18.12 8.20
C ARG A 96 10.46 17.52 6.83
N SER A 97 11.61 17.81 6.22
CA SER A 97 11.95 17.28 4.91
C SER A 97 12.18 15.76 4.94
N THR A 98 12.76 15.20 6.00
CA THR A 98 12.91 13.75 6.17
C THR A 98 11.56 13.08 6.40
N LEU A 99 10.69 13.67 7.22
CA LEU A 99 9.35 13.16 7.46
C LEU A 99 8.50 13.13 6.17
N ASP A 100 8.59 14.17 5.36
CA ASP A 100 7.90 14.25 4.06
C ASP A 100 8.41 13.20 3.06
N ILE A 101 9.70 12.92 3.06
CA ILE A 101 10.30 11.88 2.21
C ILE A 101 9.85 10.49 2.67
N GLU A 102 9.86 10.21 3.97
CA GLU A 102 9.37 8.93 4.51
C GLU A 102 7.88 8.72 4.23
N LEU A 103 7.07 9.76 4.38
CA LEU A 103 5.64 9.69 4.10
C LEU A 103 5.36 9.42 2.61
N LYS A 104 6.06 10.11 1.71
CA LYS A 104 5.98 9.88 0.27
C LYS A 104 6.41 8.47 -0.11
N ARG A 105 7.50 7.98 0.48
CA ARG A 105 7.96 6.60 0.29
C ARG A 105 6.93 5.58 0.76
N LYS A 106 6.34 5.78 1.93
CA LYS A 106 5.30 4.90 2.48
C LYS A 106 4.07 4.86 1.58
N ILE A 107 3.59 6.03 1.12
CA ILE A 107 2.47 6.13 0.20
C ILE A 107 2.80 5.44 -1.14
N PHE A 108 3.98 5.64 -1.69
CA PHE A 108 4.42 4.97 -2.92
C PHE A 108 4.41 3.44 -2.77
N VAL A 109 4.94 2.91 -1.66
CA VAL A 109 4.92 1.46 -1.40
C VAL A 109 3.49 0.94 -1.29
N LEU A 110 2.62 1.64 -0.57
CA LEU A 110 1.23 1.19 -0.34
C LEU A 110 0.33 1.32 -1.58
N GLN A 111 0.56 2.32 -2.43
CA GLN A 111 -0.28 2.58 -3.61
C GLN A 111 0.22 1.91 -4.89
N ILE A 112 1.52 1.70 -5.02
CA ILE A 112 2.13 1.24 -6.27
C ILE A 112 2.81 -0.12 -6.07
N VAL A 113 3.77 -0.21 -5.12
CA VAL A 113 4.59 -1.42 -5.00
C VAL A 113 3.78 -2.62 -4.52
N GLN A 114 3.01 -2.47 -3.45
CA GLN A 114 2.22 -3.58 -2.90
C GLN A 114 1.14 -4.08 -3.87
N PRO A 115 0.24 -3.23 -4.41
CA PRO A 115 -0.76 -3.69 -5.36
C PRO A 115 -0.12 -4.19 -6.67
N GLY A 116 0.94 -3.53 -7.13
CA GLY A 116 1.65 -3.98 -8.33
C GLY A 116 2.31 -5.34 -8.16
N LEU A 117 2.93 -5.59 -7.02
CA LEU A 117 3.53 -6.88 -6.71
C LEU A 117 2.48 -7.98 -6.51
N ALA A 118 1.36 -7.66 -5.85
CA ALA A 118 0.24 -8.58 -5.70
C ALA A 118 -0.34 -8.96 -7.07
N GLY A 119 -0.55 -7.97 -7.94
CA GLY A 119 -1.02 -8.20 -9.31
C GLY A 119 -0.03 -9.00 -10.15
N LEU A 120 1.26 -8.65 -10.13
CA LEU A 120 2.26 -9.40 -10.88
C LEU A 120 2.34 -10.86 -10.43
N MET A 121 2.31 -11.11 -9.12
CA MET A 121 2.32 -12.47 -8.58
C MET A 121 1.06 -13.26 -8.98
N ASP A 122 -0.12 -12.62 -8.89
CA ASP A 122 -1.36 -13.25 -9.30
C ASP A 122 -1.36 -13.56 -10.81
N GLY A 123 -1.01 -12.58 -11.64
CA GLY A 123 -0.93 -12.77 -13.09
C GLY A 123 0.04 -13.87 -13.52
N SER A 124 1.25 -13.89 -12.92
CA SER A 124 2.24 -14.93 -13.26
C SER A 124 1.87 -16.32 -12.76
N VAL A 125 1.04 -16.46 -11.72
CA VAL A 125 0.70 -17.77 -11.15
C VAL A 125 -0.68 -18.26 -11.63
N SER A 126 -1.72 -17.42 -11.58
CA SER A 126 -3.10 -17.84 -11.87
C SER A 126 -3.33 -18.21 -13.35
N THR A 127 -2.57 -17.60 -14.27
CA THR A 127 -2.70 -17.89 -15.70
C THR A 127 -1.87 -19.09 -16.18
N LEU A 128 -0.93 -19.61 -15.34
CA LEU A 128 -0.15 -20.81 -15.69
C LEU A 128 -1.03 -22.03 -15.98
N ALA A 129 -2.00 -22.31 -15.10
CA ALA A 129 -2.85 -23.49 -15.26
C ALA A 129 -3.61 -23.49 -16.59
N PRO A 130 -4.38 -22.45 -16.97
CA PRO A 130 -5.11 -22.45 -18.24
C PRO A 130 -4.19 -22.44 -19.46
N VAL A 131 -3.03 -21.73 -19.42
CA VAL A 131 -2.08 -21.70 -20.53
C VAL A 131 -1.48 -23.09 -20.78
N PHE A 132 -0.92 -23.71 -19.73
CA PHE A 132 -0.27 -25.00 -19.87
C PHE A 132 -1.27 -26.15 -20.09
N ALA A 133 -2.47 -26.08 -19.47
CA ALA A 133 -3.52 -27.03 -19.78
C ALA A 133 -3.90 -26.99 -21.28
N ALA A 134 -4.12 -25.80 -21.83
CA ALA A 134 -4.40 -25.66 -23.27
C ALA A 134 -3.21 -26.11 -24.14
N ALA A 135 -1.98 -25.80 -23.72
CA ALA A 135 -0.76 -26.23 -24.44
C ALA A 135 -0.64 -27.74 -24.48
N PHE A 136 -0.79 -28.45 -23.36
CA PHE A 136 -0.68 -29.91 -23.29
C PHE A 136 -1.87 -30.64 -23.92
N ALA A 137 -3.09 -30.12 -23.75
CA ALA A 137 -4.27 -30.74 -24.34
C ALA A 137 -4.29 -30.65 -25.89
N THR A 138 -3.80 -29.55 -26.45
CA THR A 138 -3.94 -29.29 -27.89
C THR A 138 -2.66 -29.43 -28.71
N HIS A 139 -1.49 -29.41 -28.06
CA HIS A 139 -0.17 -29.31 -28.69
C HIS A 139 -0.09 -28.20 -29.75
N ASN A 140 -0.87 -27.13 -29.55
CA ASN A 140 -1.02 -26.03 -30.49
C ASN A 140 -0.66 -24.67 -29.82
N SER A 141 0.44 -24.06 -30.27
CA SER A 141 0.92 -22.78 -29.75
C SER A 141 -0.15 -21.67 -29.86
N ARG A 142 -0.88 -21.61 -30.97
CA ARG A 142 -1.91 -20.57 -31.19
C ARG A 142 -3.05 -20.69 -30.17
N THR A 143 -3.48 -21.91 -29.88
CA THR A 143 -4.54 -22.14 -28.87
C THR A 143 -4.05 -21.77 -27.49
N ALA A 144 -2.85 -22.16 -27.10
CA ALA A 144 -2.24 -21.77 -25.83
C ALA A 144 -2.10 -20.24 -25.70
N PHE A 145 -1.66 -19.57 -26.78
CA PHE A 145 -1.59 -18.11 -26.83
C PHE A 145 -2.94 -17.45 -26.60
N LEU A 146 -3.99 -17.86 -27.32
CA LEU A 146 -5.32 -17.24 -27.21
C LEU A 146 -5.93 -17.46 -25.82
N VAL A 147 -5.78 -18.67 -25.27
CA VAL A 147 -6.26 -18.98 -23.90
C VAL A 147 -5.48 -18.15 -22.87
N GLY A 148 -4.16 -18.05 -23.03
CA GLY A 148 -3.32 -17.25 -22.14
C GLY A 148 -3.64 -15.76 -22.18
N MET A 149 -3.86 -15.19 -23.36
CA MET A 149 -4.28 -13.80 -23.53
C MET A 149 -5.63 -13.53 -22.87
N ALA A 150 -6.61 -14.41 -23.10
CA ALA A 150 -7.94 -14.27 -22.49
C ALA A 150 -7.88 -14.38 -20.97
N ALA A 151 -7.12 -15.36 -20.45
CA ALA A 151 -6.91 -15.53 -19.00
C ALA A 151 -6.20 -14.31 -18.39
N SER A 152 -5.15 -13.79 -19.03
CA SER A 152 -4.36 -12.63 -18.54
C SER A 152 -5.21 -11.35 -18.47
N LEU A 153 -5.98 -11.07 -19.51
CA LEU A 153 -6.88 -9.92 -19.54
C LEU A 153 -8.01 -10.05 -18.51
N GLY A 154 -8.63 -11.22 -18.44
CA GLY A 154 -9.71 -11.51 -17.48
C GLY A 154 -9.22 -11.38 -16.03
N ALA A 155 -8.08 -11.97 -15.71
CA ALA A 155 -7.45 -11.87 -14.39
C ALA A 155 -7.10 -10.41 -14.05
N GLY A 156 -6.52 -9.68 -15.00
CA GLY A 156 -6.16 -8.26 -14.79
C GLY A 156 -7.37 -7.37 -14.50
N ILE A 157 -8.45 -7.53 -15.24
CA ILE A 157 -9.72 -6.81 -14.99
C ILE A 157 -10.26 -7.18 -13.60
N SER A 158 -10.35 -8.48 -13.29
CA SER A 158 -10.88 -8.98 -12.03
C SER A 158 -10.07 -8.45 -10.82
N MET A 159 -8.74 -8.61 -10.86
CA MET A 159 -7.86 -8.14 -9.79
C MET A 159 -7.85 -6.62 -9.64
N GLY A 160 -7.94 -5.90 -10.76
CA GLY A 160 -8.05 -4.45 -10.74
C GLY A 160 -9.28 -3.96 -10.00
N PHE A 161 -10.44 -4.52 -10.29
CA PHE A 161 -11.67 -4.21 -9.59
C PHE A 161 -11.66 -4.71 -8.13
N ALA A 162 -11.18 -5.93 -7.87
CA ALA A 162 -11.08 -6.47 -6.52
C ALA A 162 -10.23 -5.56 -5.61
N GLU A 163 -9.05 -5.11 -6.07
CA GLU A 163 -8.20 -4.18 -5.31
C GLU A 163 -8.82 -2.79 -5.17
N ALA A 164 -9.47 -2.26 -6.21
CA ALA A 164 -10.12 -0.95 -6.15
C ALA A 164 -11.30 -0.91 -5.18
N LEU A 165 -12.05 -2.01 -5.07
CA LEU A 165 -13.25 -2.10 -4.24
C LEU A 165 -12.98 -2.68 -2.83
N SER A 166 -11.75 -3.16 -2.56
CA SER A 166 -11.41 -3.79 -1.28
C SER A 166 -11.42 -2.81 -0.09
N ASP A 167 -11.10 -1.54 -0.33
CA ASP A 167 -10.86 -0.54 0.71
C ASP A 167 -10.84 0.86 0.11
N ASP A 168 -11.55 1.81 0.73
CA ASP A 168 -11.61 3.22 0.33
C ASP A 168 -10.30 4.00 0.57
N GLY A 169 -9.36 3.41 1.31
CA GLY A 169 -8.06 3.97 1.62
C GLY A 169 -8.06 5.02 2.74
N VAL A 170 -9.23 5.40 3.27
CA VAL A 170 -9.36 6.42 4.31
C VAL A 170 -8.87 5.88 5.65
N LEU A 171 -9.38 4.72 6.08
CA LEU A 171 -9.01 4.09 7.34
C LEU A 171 -7.63 3.42 7.27
N SER A 172 -7.34 2.74 6.18
CA SER A 172 -6.09 1.99 5.99
C SER A 172 -4.88 2.89 5.70
N GLY A 173 -5.10 4.12 5.26
CA GLY A 173 -4.04 5.02 4.81
C GLY A 173 -3.33 4.54 3.53
N ARG A 174 -3.92 3.59 2.77
CA ARG A 174 -3.38 3.02 1.54
C ARG A 174 -3.56 3.92 0.30
N GLY A 175 -4.17 5.09 0.48
CA GLY A 175 -4.35 6.11 -0.56
C GLY A 175 -5.50 5.82 -1.53
N ARG A 176 -5.34 6.19 -2.80
CA ARG A 176 -6.44 6.20 -3.78
C ARG A 176 -6.78 4.79 -4.28
N PRO A 177 -8.04 4.28 -4.08
CA PRO A 177 -8.45 2.93 -4.46
C PRO A 177 -8.28 2.63 -5.95
N TRP A 178 -8.74 3.52 -6.83
CA TRP A 178 -8.65 3.34 -8.28
C TRP A 178 -7.22 3.32 -8.82
N MET A 179 -6.30 4.03 -8.15
CA MET A 179 -4.89 3.98 -8.52
C MET A 179 -4.29 2.63 -8.16
N ARG A 180 -4.59 2.09 -6.97
CA ARG A 180 -4.16 0.76 -6.55
C ARG A 180 -4.73 -0.32 -7.47
N GLY A 181 -6.04 -0.26 -7.75
CA GLY A 181 -6.71 -1.19 -8.65
C GLY A 181 -6.14 -1.15 -10.06
N GLY A 182 -5.90 0.05 -10.62
CA GLY A 182 -5.28 0.21 -11.93
C GLY A 182 -3.88 -0.40 -12.00
N VAL A 183 -3.05 -0.15 -10.99
CA VAL A 183 -1.70 -0.74 -10.89
C VAL A 183 -1.77 -2.26 -10.73
N CYS A 184 -2.63 -2.75 -9.85
CA CYS A 184 -2.81 -4.18 -9.62
C CYS A 184 -3.27 -4.89 -10.89
N GLY A 185 -4.34 -4.43 -11.54
CA GLY A 185 -4.88 -5.02 -12.75
C GLY A 185 -3.91 -4.99 -13.93
N LEU A 186 -3.18 -3.86 -14.12
CA LEU A 186 -2.16 -3.75 -15.15
C LEU A 186 -1.03 -4.76 -14.93
N MET A 187 -0.53 -4.86 -13.69
CA MET A 187 0.56 -5.78 -13.37
C MET A 187 0.13 -7.25 -13.43
N THR A 188 -1.14 -7.56 -13.09
CA THR A 188 -1.72 -8.90 -13.29
C THR A 188 -1.75 -9.25 -14.77
N THR A 189 -2.23 -8.34 -15.61
CA THR A 189 -2.26 -8.55 -17.08
C THR A 189 -0.87 -8.77 -17.63
N LEU A 190 0.11 -7.93 -17.25
CA LEU A 190 1.49 -8.05 -17.72
C LEU A 190 2.16 -9.36 -17.27
N GLY A 191 1.94 -9.80 -16.02
CA GLY A 191 2.43 -11.05 -15.50
C GLY A 191 1.91 -12.25 -16.29
N GLY A 192 0.60 -12.27 -16.62
CA GLY A 192 0.03 -13.35 -17.42
C GLY A 192 0.43 -13.32 -18.91
N ILE A 193 0.58 -12.13 -19.49
CA ILE A 193 1.03 -11.98 -20.88
C ILE A 193 2.49 -12.43 -21.03
N GLY A 194 3.36 -12.17 -20.06
CA GLY A 194 4.79 -12.44 -20.18
C GLY A 194 5.11 -13.86 -20.63
N HIS A 195 4.60 -14.87 -19.93
CA HIS A 195 4.82 -16.28 -20.29
C HIS A 195 3.85 -16.83 -21.35
N THR A 196 2.88 -16.01 -21.78
CA THR A 196 1.98 -16.35 -22.90
C THR A 196 2.61 -15.97 -24.24
N LEU A 197 3.41 -14.89 -24.31
CA LEU A 197 4.04 -14.43 -25.56
C LEU A 197 4.92 -15.48 -26.26
N PRO A 198 5.68 -16.36 -25.58
CA PRO A 198 6.45 -17.40 -26.24
C PRO A 198 5.64 -18.30 -27.18
N PHE A 199 4.34 -18.49 -26.92
CA PHE A 199 3.45 -19.28 -27.77
C PHE A 199 3.12 -18.61 -29.11
N LEU A 200 3.66 -17.44 -29.42
CA LEU A 200 3.70 -16.87 -30.77
C LEU A 200 4.75 -17.57 -31.67
N LEU A 201 5.68 -18.31 -31.08
CA LEU A 201 6.65 -19.07 -31.84
C LEU A 201 5.99 -20.24 -32.58
N PRO A 202 6.41 -20.52 -33.84
CA PRO A 202 5.83 -21.59 -34.64
C PRO A 202 6.07 -23.00 -34.08
N ASP A 203 7.28 -23.19 -33.49
CA ASP A 203 7.66 -24.45 -32.87
C ASP A 203 7.09 -24.55 -31.45
N PHE A 204 6.22 -25.54 -31.26
CA PHE A 204 5.54 -25.77 -29.99
C PHE A 204 6.49 -26.08 -28.83
N PHE A 205 7.49 -26.94 -29.06
CA PHE A 205 8.43 -27.34 -27.99
C PHE A 205 9.35 -26.20 -27.61
N LEU A 206 9.81 -25.42 -28.59
CA LEU A 206 10.59 -24.21 -28.31
C LEU A 206 9.75 -23.19 -27.53
N ALA A 207 8.53 -22.95 -27.94
CA ALA A 207 7.59 -22.05 -27.25
C ALA A 207 7.37 -22.46 -25.80
N LEU A 208 7.17 -23.76 -25.55
CA LEU A 208 6.99 -24.34 -24.23
C LEU A 208 8.19 -24.09 -23.31
N TRP A 209 9.41 -24.40 -23.77
CA TRP A 209 10.62 -24.21 -22.97
C TRP A 209 10.92 -22.74 -22.71
N VAL A 210 10.68 -21.87 -23.70
CA VAL A 210 10.84 -20.42 -23.51
C VAL A 210 9.79 -19.89 -22.51
N ALA A 211 8.55 -20.38 -22.57
CA ALA A 211 7.53 -19.99 -21.59
C ALA A 211 7.92 -20.39 -20.16
N VAL A 212 8.43 -21.62 -19.97
CA VAL A 212 8.93 -22.07 -18.65
C VAL A 212 10.09 -21.20 -18.17
N ALA A 213 11.02 -20.82 -19.04
CA ALA A 213 12.12 -19.93 -18.70
C ALA A 213 11.62 -18.52 -18.30
N VAL A 214 10.65 -17.98 -19.02
CA VAL A 214 10.03 -16.69 -18.69
C VAL A 214 9.34 -16.75 -17.32
N VAL A 215 8.58 -17.80 -17.03
CA VAL A 215 7.97 -18.01 -15.70
C VAL A 215 9.04 -18.01 -14.61
N ALA A 216 10.14 -18.72 -14.79
CA ALA A 216 11.23 -18.76 -13.81
C ALA A 216 11.83 -17.37 -13.57
N LEU A 217 11.99 -16.56 -14.61
CA LEU A 217 12.45 -15.18 -14.52
C LEU A 217 11.43 -14.26 -13.80
N GLU A 218 10.14 -14.39 -14.11
CA GLU A 218 9.07 -13.64 -13.45
C GLU A 218 9.02 -13.95 -11.95
N LEU A 219 9.03 -15.23 -11.57
CA LEU A 219 9.04 -15.65 -10.17
C LEU A 219 10.30 -15.18 -9.43
N GLY A 220 11.45 -15.20 -10.09
CA GLY A 220 12.70 -14.66 -9.57
C GLY A 220 12.63 -13.14 -9.33
N ALA A 221 12.09 -12.39 -10.29
CA ALA A 221 11.87 -10.95 -10.18
C ALA A 221 10.90 -10.60 -9.02
N ILE A 222 9.80 -11.33 -8.89
CA ILE A 222 8.84 -11.18 -7.79
C ILE A 222 9.52 -11.40 -6.44
N ALA A 223 10.30 -12.47 -6.29
CA ALA A 223 11.03 -12.78 -5.06
C ALA A 223 12.05 -11.69 -4.71
N TRP A 224 12.76 -11.15 -5.72
CA TRP A 224 13.72 -10.06 -5.55
C TRP A 224 13.03 -8.75 -5.12
N ILE A 225 11.91 -8.37 -5.75
CA ILE A 225 11.15 -7.17 -5.40
C ILE A 225 10.60 -7.29 -3.97
N ARG A 226 10.06 -8.46 -3.59
CA ARG A 226 9.58 -8.70 -2.22
C ARG A 226 10.69 -8.51 -1.19
N LYS A 227 11.87 -9.05 -1.44
CA LYS A 227 13.04 -8.83 -0.56
C LYS A 227 13.39 -7.34 -0.46
N ARG A 228 13.38 -6.62 -1.59
CA ARG A 228 13.84 -5.22 -1.66
C ARG A 228 12.90 -4.22 -0.98
N TYR A 229 11.58 -4.46 -1.02
CA TYR A 229 10.56 -3.49 -0.59
C TYR A 229 9.75 -3.95 0.62
N MET A 230 9.74 -5.23 0.96
CA MET A 230 8.89 -5.78 2.03
C MET A 230 9.69 -6.44 3.16
N ASP A 231 11.04 -6.32 3.15
CA ASP A 231 11.96 -6.89 4.16
C ASP A 231 11.72 -8.39 4.47
N THR A 232 11.14 -9.13 3.51
CA THR A 232 10.91 -10.57 3.64
C THR A 232 12.22 -11.34 3.41
N PRO A 233 12.53 -12.37 4.23
CA PRO A 233 13.69 -13.23 3.98
C PRO A 233 13.60 -13.85 2.59
N LEU A 234 14.68 -13.76 1.81
CA LEU A 234 14.70 -14.20 0.40
C LEU A 234 14.27 -15.65 0.25
N LEU A 235 14.75 -16.54 1.14
CA LEU A 235 14.39 -17.96 1.13
C LEU A 235 12.89 -18.20 1.32
N GLN A 236 12.26 -17.46 2.21
CA GLN A 236 10.81 -17.56 2.43
C GLN A 236 10.03 -17.03 1.23
N ALA A 237 10.48 -15.91 0.63
CA ALA A 237 9.85 -15.36 -0.57
C ALA A 237 9.97 -16.33 -1.75
N ILE A 238 11.13 -16.89 -2.00
CA ILE A 238 11.37 -17.89 -3.05
C ILE A 238 10.49 -19.13 -2.81
N PHE A 239 10.53 -19.68 -1.59
CA PHE A 239 9.75 -20.89 -1.26
C PHE A 239 8.26 -20.70 -1.51
N GLN A 240 7.67 -19.60 -1.06
CA GLN A 240 6.24 -19.31 -1.25
C GLN A 240 5.87 -19.14 -2.72
N VAL A 241 6.67 -18.40 -3.48
CA VAL A 241 6.39 -18.08 -4.89
C VAL A 241 6.62 -19.33 -5.76
N VAL A 242 7.73 -20.06 -5.55
CA VAL A 242 8.04 -21.28 -6.31
C VAL A 242 7.06 -22.40 -5.98
N LEU A 243 6.72 -22.59 -4.71
CA LEU A 243 5.73 -23.61 -4.31
C LEU A 243 4.37 -23.34 -4.99
N GLY A 244 3.88 -22.08 -4.95
CA GLY A 244 2.65 -21.69 -5.63
C GLY A 244 2.70 -21.94 -7.12
N GLY A 245 3.75 -21.50 -7.80
CA GLY A 245 3.95 -21.70 -9.23
C GLY A 245 4.02 -23.18 -9.63
N VAL A 246 4.76 -24.01 -8.86
CA VAL A 246 4.86 -25.45 -9.11
C VAL A 246 3.51 -26.15 -8.96
N LEU A 247 2.76 -25.83 -7.90
CA LEU A 247 1.45 -26.44 -7.67
C LEU A 247 0.46 -26.13 -8.83
N VAL A 248 0.43 -24.87 -9.26
CA VAL A 248 -0.45 -24.45 -10.36
C VAL A 248 0.01 -25.04 -11.71
N PHE A 249 1.33 -25.10 -11.93
CA PHE A 249 1.89 -25.74 -13.13
C PHE A 249 1.54 -27.23 -13.19
N ILE A 250 1.68 -27.97 -12.09
CA ILE A 250 1.25 -29.38 -11.99
C ILE A 250 -0.23 -29.52 -12.26
N ALA A 251 -1.07 -28.64 -11.69
CA ALA A 251 -2.50 -28.65 -11.97
C ALA A 251 -2.80 -28.44 -13.46
N GLY A 252 -2.10 -27.53 -14.12
CA GLY A 252 -2.21 -27.31 -15.57
C GLY A 252 -1.86 -28.56 -16.39
N ILE A 253 -0.75 -29.24 -16.04
CA ILE A 253 -0.35 -30.49 -16.69
C ILE A 253 -1.39 -31.60 -16.48
N LEU A 254 -1.87 -31.77 -15.25
CA LEU A 254 -2.86 -32.82 -14.95
C LEU A 254 -4.16 -32.59 -15.72
N ILE A 255 -4.66 -31.36 -15.75
CA ILE A 255 -5.89 -31.03 -16.50
C ILE A 255 -5.66 -31.16 -18.00
N GLY A 256 -4.51 -30.77 -18.51
CA GLY A 256 -4.22 -30.82 -19.95
C GLY A 256 -3.98 -32.23 -20.48
N ASN A 257 -3.75 -33.23 -19.63
CA ASN A 257 -3.59 -34.64 -20.02
C ASN A 257 -4.82 -35.50 -19.73
N LEU A 258 -5.93 -34.92 -19.27
CA LEU A 258 -7.22 -35.58 -19.13
C LEU A 258 -7.96 -35.66 -20.49
#